data_540f904a120413f681141c0edac8bca4
#
_entry.id   540f904a120413f681141c0edac8bca4
#
_cell.length_a   1.000
_cell.length_b   1.000
_cell.length_c   1.000
_cell.angle_alpha   90.00
_cell.angle_beta   90.00
_cell.angle_gamma   90.00
#
_symmetry.space_group_name_H-M   'P 1'
#
loop_
_entity.id
_entity.type
_entity.pdbx_description
1 polymer ?
#
loop_
_entity_poly.entity_id
_entity_poly.type
_entity_poly.pdbx_seq_one_letter_code
_entity_poly.pdbx_strand_id
1 'polypeptide(L)'
;MPATNQDVAVYQHCLAHRNVWVLGAKWSDLVEDHFLPEDHLTAYKIIGCESSGVSSAKNPTSSAAGLWQFIDKTWTWVSSKLNIEGSALDPHTSTHFAAFLKYKTPQGWGHWAESAACWKGPNEKIKLISIH
;
A
#
# COMPACT_ATOMS: atom_id res chain seq x y z
N MET A 1 24.31 -26.66 -0.81
CA MET A 1 25.16 -25.68 -1.51
C MET A 1 24.88 -24.29 -0.95
N PRO A 2 25.90 -23.55 -0.56
CA PRO A 2 25.66 -22.21 -0.02
C PRO A 2 25.10 -21.29 -1.11
N ALA A 3 24.07 -20.54 -0.76
CA ALA A 3 23.49 -19.56 -1.66
C ALA A 3 24.47 -18.39 -1.87
N THR A 4 24.51 -17.87 -3.08
CA THR A 4 25.25 -16.65 -3.37
C THR A 4 24.53 -15.45 -2.78
N ASN A 5 25.21 -14.30 -2.65
CA ASN A 5 24.57 -13.07 -2.22
C ASN A 5 23.42 -12.68 -3.16
N GLN A 6 23.58 -12.95 -4.45
CA GLN A 6 22.55 -12.68 -5.44
C GLN A 6 21.32 -13.58 -5.22
N ASP A 7 21.55 -14.88 -4.95
CA ASP A 7 20.46 -15.83 -4.69
C ASP A 7 19.69 -15.44 -3.44
N VAL A 8 20.39 -15.01 -2.38
CA VAL A 8 19.75 -14.55 -1.15
C VAL A 8 18.88 -13.30 -1.42
N ALA A 9 19.41 -12.35 -2.19
CA ALA A 9 18.67 -11.14 -2.53
C ALA A 9 17.40 -11.46 -3.33
N VAL A 10 17.49 -12.35 -4.30
CA VAL A 10 16.33 -12.78 -5.10
C VAL A 10 15.31 -13.49 -4.22
N TYR A 11 15.75 -14.37 -3.34
CA TYR A 11 14.86 -15.07 -2.41
C TYR A 11 14.15 -14.10 -1.48
N GLN A 12 14.87 -13.14 -0.91
CA GLN A 12 14.28 -12.12 -0.04
C GLN A 12 13.28 -11.25 -0.77
N HIS A 13 13.59 -10.91 -2.02
CA HIS A 13 12.67 -10.15 -2.87
C HIS A 13 11.37 -10.92 -3.11
N CYS A 14 11.47 -12.22 -3.42
CA CYS A 14 10.33 -13.09 -3.61
C CYS A 14 9.48 -13.21 -2.34
N LEU A 15 10.14 -13.36 -1.18
CA LEU A 15 9.45 -13.40 0.10
C LEU A 15 8.70 -12.11 0.38
N ALA A 16 9.32 -10.97 0.12
CA ALA A 16 8.69 -9.67 0.31
C ALA A 16 7.43 -9.55 -0.55
N HIS A 17 7.48 -9.97 -1.81
CA HIS A 17 6.32 -9.95 -2.68
C HIS A 17 5.22 -10.92 -2.24
N ARG A 18 5.60 -12.09 -1.73
CA ARG A 18 4.63 -13.07 -1.28
C ARG A 18 3.94 -12.70 0.02
N ASN A 19 4.66 -12.02 0.90
CA ASN A 19 4.22 -11.76 2.26
C ASN A 19 3.98 -10.27 2.55
N VAL A 20 3.93 -9.45 1.50
CA VAL A 20 3.80 -8.00 1.67
C VAL A 20 2.52 -7.62 2.42
N TRP A 21 1.45 -8.39 2.25
CA TRP A 21 0.18 -8.14 2.94
C TRP A 21 0.32 -8.25 4.47
N VAL A 22 1.26 -9.07 4.95
CA VAL A 22 1.50 -9.24 6.39
C VAL A 22 1.92 -7.92 7.02
N LEU A 23 2.73 -7.13 6.30
CA LEU A 23 3.18 -5.83 6.78
C LEU A 23 2.03 -4.85 6.94
N GLY A 24 1.03 -4.94 6.09
CA GLY A 24 -0.16 -4.10 6.19
C GLY A 24 -1.19 -4.62 7.19
N ALA A 25 -1.21 -5.93 7.44
CA ALA A 25 -2.23 -6.56 8.27
C ALA A 25 -2.17 -6.13 9.74
N LYS A 26 -1.04 -5.60 10.21
CA LYS A 26 -0.97 -5.05 11.56
C LYS A 26 -1.88 -3.83 11.75
N TRP A 27 -2.35 -3.25 10.64
CA TRP A 27 -3.29 -2.13 10.64
C TRP A 27 -4.72 -2.58 10.33
N SER A 28 -5.03 -3.86 10.57
CA SER A 28 -6.33 -4.46 10.25
C SER A 28 -7.50 -3.70 10.88
N ASP A 29 -7.36 -3.21 12.11
CA ASP A 29 -8.43 -2.47 12.78
C ASP A 29 -8.84 -1.24 11.96
N LEU A 30 -7.86 -0.49 11.45
CA LEU A 30 -8.13 0.69 10.64
C LEU A 30 -8.70 0.34 9.28
N VAL A 31 -8.17 -0.70 8.65
CA VAL A 31 -8.63 -1.14 7.34
C VAL A 31 -10.06 -1.67 7.43
N GLU A 32 -10.37 -2.46 8.44
CA GLU A 32 -11.72 -2.99 8.64
C GLU A 32 -12.74 -1.88 8.88
N ASP A 33 -12.33 -0.80 9.56
CA ASP A 33 -13.22 0.34 9.83
C ASP A 33 -13.51 1.19 8.60
N HIS A 34 -12.63 1.17 7.58
CA HIS A 34 -12.71 2.12 6.47
C HIS A 34 -12.94 1.47 5.11
N PHE A 35 -12.70 0.17 4.95
CA PHE A 35 -12.79 -0.52 3.67
C PHE A 35 -13.75 -1.69 3.73
N LEU A 36 -14.37 -1.98 2.58
CA LEU A 36 -15.24 -3.14 2.42
C LEU A 36 -14.42 -4.43 2.56
N PRO A 37 -15.03 -5.54 3.07
CA PRO A 37 -14.30 -6.78 3.27
C PRO A 37 -13.55 -7.30 2.05
N GLU A 38 -14.14 -7.18 0.85
CA GLU A 38 -13.51 -7.60 -0.39
C GLU A 38 -12.26 -6.82 -0.75
N ASP A 39 -12.06 -5.66 -0.13
CA ASP A 39 -10.90 -4.79 -0.39
C ASP A 39 -9.80 -4.89 0.66
N HIS A 40 -10.03 -5.63 1.74
CA HIS A 40 -9.06 -5.69 2.85
C HIS A 40 -7.71 -6.22 2.42
N LEU A 41 -7.66 -7.32 1.68
CA LEU A 41 -6.37 -7.90 1.25
C LEU A 41 -5.58 -6.95 0.37
N THR A 42 -6.25 -6.30 -0.58
CA THR A 42 -5.59 -5.31 -1.45
C THR A 42 -5.07 -4.13 -0.63
N ALA A 43 -5.86 -3.65 0.34
CA ALA A 43 -5.42 -2.58 1.23
C ALA A 43 -4.15 -2.97 2.00
N TYR A 44 -4.10 -4.17 2.57
CA TYR A 44 -2.92 -4.64 3.27
C TYR A 44 -1.70 -4.71 2.36
N LYS A 45 -1.88 -5.20 1.13
CA LYS A 45 -0.79 -5.27 0.15
C LYS A 45 -0.27 -3.89 -0.21
N ILE A 46 -1.15 -2.92 -0.43
CA ILE A 46 -0.75 -1.55 -0.77
C ILE A 46 0.03 -0.93 0.39
N ILE A 47 -0.48 -1.04 1.61
CA ILE A 47 0.23 -0.54 2.79
C ILE A 47 1.63 -1.18 2.88
N GLY A 48 1.71 -2.49 2.69
CA GLY A 48 2.98 -3.20 2.72
C GLY A 48 3.94 -2.72 1.64
N CYS A 49 3.46 -2.55 0.41
CA CYS A 49 4.27 -2.10 -0.72
C CYS A 49 4.72 -0.65 -0.57
N GLU A 50 3.85 0.23 -0.08
CA GLU A 50 4.14 1.65 -0.01
C GLU A 50 5.04 2.02 1.17
N SER A 51 4.78 1.47 2.33
CA SER A 51 5.42 1.91 3.57
C SER A 51 6.02 0.78 4.41
N SER A 52 5.92 -0.47 3.95
CA SER A 52 6.24 -1.65 4.77
C SER A 52 5.45 -1.68 6.09
N GLY A 53 4.29 -1.01 6.11
CA GLY A 53 3.45 -0.90 7.30
C GLY A 53 3.97 0.09 8.34
N VAL A 54 4.91 0.97 7.99
CA VAL A 54 5.48 1.96 8.90
C VAL A 54 4.75 3.29 8.74
N SER A 55 4.02 3.71 9.78
CA SER A 55 3.20 4.93 9.71
C SER A 55 4.02 6.21 9.57
N SER A 56 5.28 6.20 9.98
CA SER A 56 6.18 7.35 9.88
C SER A 56 7.04 7.34 8.62
N ALA A 57 6.80 6.42 7.68
CA ALA A 57 7.62 6.31 6.48
C ALA A 57 7.57 7.59 5.65
N LYS A 58 8.73 8.04 5.20
CA LYS A 58 8.87 9.21 4.32
C LYS A 58 9.74 8.84 3.13
N ASN A 59 9.25 9.20 1.93
CA ASN A 59 10.01 8.97 0.71
C ASN A 59 11.17 9.98 0.66
N PRO A 60 12.43 9.52 0.43
CA PRO A 60 13.57 10.44 0.41
C PRO A 60 13.64 11.36 -0.81
N THR A 61 12.89 11.05 -1.88
CA THR A 61 12.97 11.79 -3.14
C THR A 61 11.67 12.48 -3.53
N SER A 62 10.63 12.38 -2.70
CA SER A 62 9.35 13.05 -2.96
C SER A 62 8.68 13.43 -1.65
N SER A 63 7.50 14.06 -1.73
CA SER A 63 6.71 14.41 -0.55
C SER A 63 5.89 13.23 -0.01
N ALA A 64 5.95 12.06 -0.64
CA ALA A 64 5.14 10.91 -0.22
C ALA A 64 5.47 10.49 1.21
N ALA A 65 4.43 10.30 2.02
CA ALA A 65 4.60 10.01 3.44
C ALA A 65 3.45 9.17 3.99
N GLY A 66 3.74 8.46 5.08
CA GLY A 66 2.76 7.69 5.83
C GLY A 66 2.50 6.30 5.29
N LEU A 67 1.53 5.63 5.87
CA LEU A 67 1.15 4.25 5.50
C LEU A 67 0.85 4.11 4.01
N TRP A 68 0.16 5.09 3.44
CA TRP A 68 -0.35 5.06 2.07
C TRP A 68 0.48 5.91 1.12
N GLN A 69 1.56 6.51 1.61
CA GLN A 69 2.50 7.34 0.83
C GLN A 69 1.80 8.43 0.02
N PHE A 70 1.05 9.28 0.73
CA PHE A 70 0.42 10.45 0.12
C PHE A 70 1.43 11.51 -0.22
N ILE A 71 1.38 12.01 -1.46
CA ILE A 71 2.12 13.22 -1.83
C ILE A 71 1.34 14.45 -1.35
N ASP A 72 2.06 15.55 -1.11
CA ASP A 72 1.46 16.77 -0.55
C ASP A 72 0.26 17.27 -1.34
N LYS A 73 0.36 17.25 -2.66
CA LYS A 73 -0.72 17.73 -3.53
C LYS A 73 -2.01 16.94 -3.34
N THR A 74 -1.91 15.63 -3.31
CA THR A 74 -3.07 14.76 -3.11
C THR A 74 -3.61 14.91 -1.70
N TRP A 75 -2.74 14.96 -0.71
CA TRP A 75 -3.15 15.16 0.68
C TRP A 75 -3.95 16.44 0.86
N THR A 76 -3.45 17.55 0.34
CA THR A 76 -4.13 18.85 0.42
C THR A 76 -5.49 18.80 -0.27
N TRP A 77 -5.57 18.15 -1.42
CA TRP A 77 -6.83 18.03 -2.15
C TRP A 77 -7.87 17.25 -1.36
N VAL A 78 -7.51 16.08 -0.80
CA VAL A 78 -8.44 15.27 -0.01
C VAL A 78 -8.84 15.97 1.28
N SER A 79 -7.87 16.60 1.96
CA SER A 79 -8.11 17.39 3.16
C SER A 79 -9.16 18.46 2.91
N SER A 80 -9.04 19.15 1.79
CA SER A 80 -9.98 20.19 1.38
C SER A 80 -11.36 19.61 1.09
N LYS A 81 -11.42 18.49 0.39
CA LYS A 81 -12.69 17.85 0.03
C LYS A 81 -13.45 17.35 1.26
N LEU A 82 -12.75 16.80 2.23
CA LEU A 82 -13.36 16.25 3.43
C LEU A 82 -13.49 17.29 4.54
N ASN A 83 -12.85 18.44 4.40
CA ASN A 83 -12.74 19.47 5.44
C ASN A 83 -12.18 18.88 6.73
N ILE A 84 -11.11 18.09 6.60
CA ILE A 84 -10.41 17.46 7.71
C ILE A 84 -8.95 17.86 7.64
N GLU A 85 -8.40 18.38 8.73
CA GLU A 85 -6.98 18.66 8.85
C GLU A 85 -6.30 17.50 9.58
N GLY A 86 -5.05 17.24 9.23
CA GLY A 86 -4.28 16.16 9.83
C GLY A 86 -2.99 15.93 9.10
N SER A 87 -2.23 14.97 9.59
CA SER A 87 -0.92 14.61 9.04
C SER A 87 -1.01 13.28 8.29
N ALA A 88 -0.31 13.18 7.16
CA ALA A 88 -0.16 11.93 6.45
C ALA A 88 0.56 10.86 7.28
N LEU A 89 1.26 11.27 8.33
CA LEU A 89 1.92 10.35 9.26
C LEU A 89 0.96 9.79 10.32
N ASP A 90 -0.23 10.37 10.45
CA ASP A 90 -1.25 9.81 11.34
C ASP A 90 -1.95 8.65 10.64
N PRO A 91 -1.83 7.42 11.16
CA PRO A 91 -2.40 6.25 10.48
C PRO A 91 -3.91 6.29 10.32
N HIS A 92 -4.64 6.88 11.28
CA HIS A 92 -6.09 6.99 11.20
C HIS A 92 -6.51 7.92 10.06
N THR A 93 -5.95 9.13 10.04
CA THR A 93 -6.28 10.12 9.00
C THR A 93 -5.85 9.63 7.63
N SER A 94 -4.65 9.06 7.54
CA SER A 94 -4.12 8.52 6.28
C SER A 94 -5.03 7.42 5.71
N THR A 95 -5.49 6.50 6.55
CA THR A 95 -6.38 5.42 6.13
C THR A 95 -7.75 5.94 5.74
N HIS A 96 -8.28 6.90 6.47
CA HIS A 96 -9.54 7.55 6.11
C HIS A 96 -9.47 8.22 4.74
N PHE A 97 -8.38 8.95 4.48
CA PHE A 97 -8.17 9.61 3.20
C PHE A 97 -7.97 8.60 2.06
N ALA A 98 -7.28 7.48 2.34
CA ALA A 98 -7.11 6.43 1.35
C ALA A 98 -8.45 5.80 0.95
N ALA A 99 -9.34 5.57 1.92
CA ALA A 99 -10.68 5.06 1.65
C ALA A 99 -11.49 6.05 0.79
N PHE A 100 -11.37 7.35 1.06
CA PHE A 100 -11.99 8.36 0.23
C PHE A 100 -11.53 8.25 -1.23
N LEU A 101 -10.22 8.13 -1.45
CA LEU A 101 -9.68 7.99 -2.81
C LEU A 101 -10.23 6.72 -3.48
N LYS A 102 -10.27 5.62 -2.75
CA LYS A 102 -10.75 4.34 -3.32
C LYS A 102 -12.22 4.40 -3.72
N TYR A 103 -13.08 4.94 -2.85
CA TYR A 103 -14.52 4.83 -3.01
C TYR A 103 -15.20 6.05 -3.61
N LYS A 104 -14.57 7.21 -3.52
CA LYS A 104 -15.20 8.47 -3.92
C LYS A 104 -14.54 9.12 -5.13
N THR A 105 -13.59 8.45 -5.77
CA THR A 105 -12.98 8.93 -7.01
C THR A 105 -13.03 7.83 -8.08
N PRO A 106 -13.04 8.21 -9.37
CA PRO A 106 -13.08 7.22 -10.46
C PRO A 106 -11.85 6.32 -10.53
N GLN A 107 -10.70 6.81 -10.08
CA GLN A 107 -9.44 6.07 -10.16
C GLN A 107 -9.42 4.88 -9.19
N GLY A 108 -10.09 4.98 -8.03
CA GLY A 108 -10.06 3.92 -7.02
C GLY A 108 -8.64 3.52 -6.67
N TRP A 109 -8.33 2.22 -6.77
CA TRP A 109 -6.97 1.75 -6.51
C TRP A 109 -5.92 2.31 -7.48
N GLY A 110 -6.34 2.90 -8.60
CA GLY A 110 -5.43 3.52 -9.57
C GLY A 110 -4.59 4.65 -9.01
N HIS A 111 -4.97 5.24 -7.88
CA HIS A 111 -4.12 6.22 -7.20
C HIS A 111 -2.78 5.62 -6.78
N TRP A 112 -2.70 4.30 -6.64
CA TRP A 112 -1.47 3.56 -6.28
C TRP A 112 -0.91 2.77 -7.46
N ALA A 113 -1.20 3.20 -8.69
CA ALA A 113 -0.79 2.47 -9.91
C ALA A 113 0.73 2.31 -10.02
N GLU A 114 1.51 3.27 -9.51
CA GLU A 114 2.97 3.20 -9.59
C GLU A 114 3.54 2.02 -8.83
N SER A 115 2.88 1.58 -7.75
CA SER A 115 3.31 0.40 -6.99
C SER A 115 2.57 -0.87 -7.37
N ALA A 116 1.77 -0.84 -8.43
CA ALA A 116 0.92 -1.97 -8.82
C ALA A 116 1.71 -3.24 -9.10
N ALA A 117 2.93 -3.13 -9.59
CA ALA A 117 3.80 -4.29 -9.79
C ALA A 117 4.08 -5.03 -8.48
N CYS A 118 4.07 -4.31 -7.35
CA CYS A 118 4.26 -4.90 -6.04
C CYS A 118 2.99 -5.59 -5.54
N TRP A 119 1.85 -4.90 -5.56
CA TRP A 119 0.63 -5.45 -4.93
C TRP A 119 -0.27 -6.25 -5.89
N LYS A 120 -0.08 -6.12 -7.20
CA LYS A 120 -0.79 -6.94 -8.19
C LYS A 120 0.12 -7.99 -8.84
N GLY A 121 1.25 -7.50 -9.36
CA GLY A 121 1.98 -8.11 -10.44
C GLY A 121 2.47 -9.53 -10.26
N PRO A 122 3.41 -9.82 -9.35
CA PRO A 122 4.00 -11.16 -9.31
C PRO A 122 2.99 -12.26 -9.03
N ASN A 123 2.01 -12.00 -8.16
CA ASN A 123 1.01 -12.99 -7.80
C ASN A 123 0.08 -13.31 -8.95
N GLU A 124 -0.32 -12.33 -9.73
CA GLU A 124 -1.17 -12.54 -10.89
C GLU A 124 -0.45 -13.31 -11.98
N LYS A 125 0.81 -12.95 -12.24
CA LYS A 125 1.63 -13.64 -13.25
C LYS A 125 1.86 -15.10 -12.87
N ILE A 126 2.18 -15.36 -11.60
CA ILE A 126 2.38 -16.73 -11.12
C ILE A 126 1.09 -17.53 -11.24
N LYS A 127 -0.02 -16.94 -10.89
CA LYS A 127 -1.32 -17.59 -10.99
C LYS A 127 -1.65 -17.96 -12.43
N LEU A 128 -1.41 -17.06 -13.38
CA LEU A 128 -1.64 -17.31 -14.79
C LEU A 128 -0.74 -18.43 -15.31
N ILE A 129 0.53 -18.44 -14.90
CA ILE A 129 1.48 -19.48 -15.31
C ILE A 129 1.08 -20.83 -14.73
N SER A 130 0.63 -20.89 -13.50
CA SER A 130 0.28 -22.15 -12.84
C SER A 130 -1.01 -22.77 -13.38
N ILE A 131 -1.85 -22.01 -14.05
CA ILE A 131 -3.06 -22.53 -14.69
C ILE A 131 -2.71 -23.24 -16.01
N HIS A 132 -1.60 -22.91 -16.59
CA HIS A 132 -1.13 -23.49 -17.84
C HIS A 132 -0.21 -24.67 -17.59
#